data_4fc901e05650aa7f4a575b6c3a75ea58
#
_entry.id   4fc901e05650aa7f4a575b6c3a75ea58
#
_cell.length_a   1.000
_cell.length_b   1.000
_cell.length_c   1.000
_cell.angle_alpha   90.00
_cell.angle_beta   90.00
_cell.angle_gamma   90.00
#
_symmetry.space_group_name_H-M   'P 1'
#
loop_
_entity.id
_entity.type
_entity.pdbx_description
1 polymer ?
#
loop_
_entity_poly.entity_id
_entity_poly.type
_entity_poly.pdbx_seq_one_letter_code
_entity_poly.pdbx_strand_id
1 'polypeptide(L)'
;MRNRFTLADIIIYIALAIFCFMTIYPFWSIIVISFSTPEAYYASQYHLVPQSFSLDAYAHNFDQPQLIRSFMISVIITVGGTINSLFWTMIVGYFVSKRGLALTALVFSLFLVTFFFDGGLIPNFILIRQLGLRNSLLAVTIPFTINPFFLILMKNYFEHRTKDV
;
A
#
# COMPACT_ATOMS: atom_id res chain seq x y z
N MET A 1 -35.64 19.85 -0.78
CA MET A 1 -35.98 18.64 -1.56
C MET A 1 -36.13 17.49 -0.58
N ARG A 2 -37.32 16.96 -0.43
CA ARG A 2 -37.63 15.88 0.55
C ARG A 2 -37.29 14.55 -0.13
N ASN A 3 -36.11 14.00 0.21
CA ASN A 3 -35.73 12.66 -0.25
C ASN A 3 -36.78 11.65 0.27
N ARG A 4 -37.62 11.18 -0.63
CA ARG A 4 -38.50 10.03 -0.33
C ARG A 4 -37.64 8.79 -0.45
N PHE A 5 -37.33 8.17 0.67
CA PHE A 5 -36.66 6.86 0.66
C PHE A 5 -37.52 5.90 -0.17
N THR A 6 -36.95 5.37 -1.21
CA THR A 6 -37.57 4.41 -2.09
C THR A 6 -37.29 3.00 -1.55
N LEU A 7 -38.13 2.03 -1.87
CA LEU A 7 -37.94 0.63 -1.46
C LEU A 7 -36.58 0.09 -1.95
N ALA A 8 -36.13 0.56 -3.11
CA ALA A 8 -34.80 0.28 -3.63
C ALA A 8 -33.67 0.80 -2.72
N ASP A 9 -33.80 1.99 -2.14
CA ASP A 9 -32.81 2.56 -1.24
C ASP A 9 -32.69 1.70 0.04
N ILE A 10 -33.81 1.21 0.56
CA ILE A 10 -33.82 0.35 1.75
C ILE A 10 -33.08 -0.98 1.45
N ILE A 11 -33.33 -1.60 0.30
CA ILE A 11 -32.66 -2.84 -0.11
C ILE A 11 -31.14 -2.60 -0.24
N ILE A 12 -30.74 -1.50 -0.87
CA ILE A 12 -29.34 -1.12 -1.04
C ILE A 12 -28.68 -0.92 0.33
N TYR A 13 -29.32 -0.19 1.25
CA TYR A 13 -28.76 0.04 2.58
C TYR A 13 -28.62 -1.25 3.39
N ILE A 14 -29.60 -2.15 3.31
CA ILE A 14 -29.51 -3.46 3.97
C ILE A 14 -28.35 -4.28 3.37
N ALA A 15 -28.25 -4.36 2.05
CA ALA A 15 -27.17 -5.07 1.40
C ALA A 15 -25.79 -4.51 1.77
N LEU A 16 -25.63 -3.18 1.78
CA LEU A 16 -24.40 -2.51 2.21
C LEU A 16 -24.10 -2.77 3.69
N ALA A 17 -25.11 -2.73 4.57
CA ALA A 17 -24.92 -3.00 6.00
C ALA A 17 -24.44 -4.45 6.24
N ILE A 18 -25.02 -5.43 5.54
CA ILE A 18 -24.57 -6.83 5.61
C ILE A 18 -23.13 -6.95 5.10
N PHE A 19 -22.81 -6.33 3.98
CA PHE A 19 -21.46 -6.33 3.41
C PHE A 19 -20.44 -5.70 4.39
N CYS A 20 -20.77 -4.54 4.95
CA CYS A 20 -19.93 -3.88 5.95
C CYS A 20 -19.72 -4.77 7.18
N PHE A 21 -20.77 -5.40 7.69
CA PHE A 21 -20.67 -6.29 8.83
C PHE A 21 -19.77 -7.49 8.54
N MET A 22 -19.96 -8.15 7.39
CA MET A 22 -19.10 -9.25 6.95
C MET A 22 -17.62 -8.85 6.79
N THR A 23 -17.38 -7.61 6.33
CA THR A 23 -16.02 -7.10 6.17
C THR A 23 -15.38 -6.70 7.50
N ILE A 24 -16.14 -6.09 8.42
CA ILE A 24 -15.62 -5.61 9.71
C ILE A 24 -15.41 -6.76 10.69
N TYR A 25 -16.27 -7.79 10.64
CA TYR A 25 -16.26 -8.91 11.60
C TYR A 25 -14.88 -9.60 11.77
N PRO A 26 -14.14 -9.97 10.70
CA PRO A 26 -12.82 -10.58 10.86
C PRO A 26 -11.81 -9.67 11.55
N PHE A 27 -11.84 -8.35 11.28
CA PHE A 27 -10.96 -7.40 11.97
C PHE A 27 -11.33 -7.26 13.44
N TRP A 28 -12.62 -7.17 13.74
CA TRP A 28 -13.11 -7.15 15.12
C TRP A 28 -12.71 -8.42 15.89
N SER A 29 -12.89 -9.58 15.29
CA SER A 29 -12.52 -10.87 15.86
C SER A 29 -11.02 -10.94 16.19
N ILE A 30 -10.13 -10.44 15.31
CA ILE A 30 -8.68 -10.38 15.59
C ILE A 30 -8.39 -9.48 16.81
N ILE A 31 -9.05 -8.33 16.92
CA ILE A 31 -8.90 -7.43 18.07
C ILE A 31 -9.33 -8.15 19.36
N VAL A 32 -10.48 -8.80 19.35
CA VAL A 32 -10.99 -9.54 20.52
C VAL A 32 -10.03 -10.67 20.92
N ILE A 33 -9.53 -11.43 19.95
CA ILE A 33 -8.57 -12.52 20.18
C ILE A 33 -7.26 -11.99 20.76
N SER A 34 -6.76 -10.85 20.28
CA SER A 34 -5.50 -10.28 20.76
C SER A 34 -5.53 -9.88 22.24
N PHE A 35 -6.73 -9.63 22.79
CA PHE A 35 -6.97 -9.34 24.21
C PHE A 35 -7.50 -10.54 25.00
N SER A 36 -7.52 -11.75 24.44
CA SER A 36 -8.02 -12.95 25.08
C SER A 36 -6.90 -13.91 25.44
N THR A 37 -7.11 -14.72 26.50
CA THR A 37 -6.19 -15.83 26.80
C THR A 37 -6.37 -16.96 25.79
N PRO A 38 -5.32 -17.81 25.55
CA PRO A 38 -5.43 -18.97 24.66
C PRO A 38 -6.57 -19.92 25.02
N GLU A 39 -6.82 -20.14 26.33
CA GLU A 39 -7.89 -21.02 26.82
C GLU A 39 -9.27 -20.46 26.44
N ALA A 40 -9.46 -19.15 26.57
CA ALA A 40 -10.71 -18.48 26.21
C ALA A 40 -10.95 -18.50 24.70
N TYR A 41 -9.88 -18.43 23.90
CA TYR A 41 -9.96 -18.57 22.44
C TYR A 41 -10.51 -19.94 22.03
N TYR A 42 -10.00 -21.02 22.63
CA TYR A 42 -10.47 -22.39 22.32
C TYR A 42 -11.83 -22.72 22.93
N ALA A 43 -12.22 -22.06 24.01
CA ALA A 43 -13.51 -22.28 24.68
C ALA A 43 -14.68 -21.61 23.93
N SER A 44 -14.44 -20.58 23.14
CA SER A 44 -15.47 -19.81 22.43
C SER A 44 -15.47 -20.09 20.93
N GLN A 45 -16.65 -20.37 20.38
CA GLN A 45 -16.84 -20.52 18.94
C GLN A 45 -17.00 -19.16 18.23
N TYR A 46 -17.43 -18.13 18.97
CA TYR A 46 -17.67 -16.78 18.44
C TYR A 46 -16.87 -15.76 19.26
N HIS A 47 -16.00 -15.01 18.58
CA HIS A 47 -15.10 -14.02 19.20
C HIS A 47 -15.71 -12.60 19.11
N LEU A 48 -16.85 -12.38 19.79
CA LEU A 48 -17.52 -11.08 19.82
C LEU A 48 -17.01 -10.18 20.95
N VAL A 49 -16.66 -10.76 22.09
CA VAL A 49 -16.11 -10.07 23.27
C VAL A 49 -15.03 -10.95 23.91
N PRO A 50 -13.99 -10.35 24.51
CA PRO A 50 -12.99 -11.12 25.27
C PRO A 50 -13.65 -11.75 26.48
N GLN A 51 -13.57 -13.07 26.63
CA GLN A 51 -14.11 -13.77 27.81
C GLN A 51 -13.18 -13.68 29.01
N SER A 52 -11.88 -13.58 28.77
CA SER A 52 -10.86 -13.27 29.76
C SER A 52 -9.88 -12.27 29.16
N PHE A 53 -9.71 -11.12 29.80
CA PHE A 53 -8.78 -10.10 29.33
C PHE A 53 -7.35 -10.47 29.67
N SER A 54 -6.47 -10.51 28.67
CA SER A 54 -5.03 -10.72 28.84
C SER A 54 -4.24 -9.89 27.82
N LEU A 55 -3.04 -9.48 28.20
CA LEU A 55 -2.04 -8.85 27.34
C LEU A 55 -0.87 -9.80 27.01
N ASP A 56 -0.99 -11.07 27.38
CA ASP A 56 0.09 -12.05 27.21
C ASP A 56 0.51 -12.22 25.75
N ALA A 57 -0.47 -12.13 24.82
CA ALA A 57 -0.19 -12.18 23.39
C ALA A 57 0.74 -11.04 22.95
N TYR A 58 0.51 -9.85 23.48
CA TYR A 58 1.37 -8.69 23.19
C TYR A 58 2.75 -8.84 23.85
N ALA A 59 2.79 -9.20 25.13
CA ALA A 59 4.06 -9.42 25.86
C ALA A 59 4.92 -10.46 25.13
N HIS A 60 4.34 -11.62 24.79
CA HIS A 60 5.04 -12.67 24.09
C HIS A 60 5.57 -12.24 22.71
N ASN A 61 4.79 -11.47 21.94
CA ASN A 61 5.22 -10.98 20.64
C ASN A 61 6.33 -9.93 20.75
N PHE A 62 6.26 -9.00 21.72
CA PHE A 62 7.30 -7.98 21.91
C PHE A 62 8.60 -8.55 22.48
N ASP A 63 8.55 -9.67 23.18
CA ASP A 63 9.74 -10.38 23.64
C ASP A 63 10.49 -11.11 22.49
N GLN A 64 9.89 -11.19 21.29
CA GLN A 64 10.53 -11.81 20.15
C GLN A 64 11.42 -10.81 19.39
N PRO A 65 12.77 -10.97 19.38
CA PRO A 65 13.68 -10.09 18.64
C PRO A 65 13.37 -9.99 17.15
N GLN A 66 12.80 -11.06 16.59
CA GLN A 66 12.43 -11.13 15.17
C GLN A 66 11.34 -10.12 14.81
N LEU A 67 10.34 -9.91 15.68
CA LEU A 67 9.26 -8.95 15.44
C LEU A 67 9.82 -7.52 15.38
N ILE A 68 10.62 -7.15 16.37
CA ILE A 68 11.21 -5.80 16.45
C ILE A 68 12.12 -5.55 15.25
N ARG A 69 12.96 -6.53 14.90
CA ARG A 69 13.82 -6.43 13.71
C ARG A 69 13.00 -6.24 12.42
N SER A 70 11.94 -7.04 12.23
CA SER A 70 11.08 -6.95 11.06
C SER A 70 10.34 -5.60 10.98
N PHE A 71 9.88 -5.09 12.13
CA PHE A 71 9.27 -3.77 12.23
C PHE A 71 10.26 -2.66 11.83
N MET A 72 11.48 -2.68 12.37
CA MET A 72 12.51 -1.70 12.03
C MET A 72 12.88 -1.75 10.53
N ILE A 73 13.01 -2.95 9.95
CA ILE A 73 13.25 -3.10 8.52
C ILE A 73 12.09 -2.52 7.70
N SER A 74 10.84 -2.76 8.10
CA SER A 74 9.66 -2.18 7.44
C SER A 74 9.67 -0.65 7.49
N VAL A 75 10.03 -0.05 8.62
CA VAL A 75 10.16 1.40 8.77
C VAL A 75 11.26 1.94 7.85
N ILE A 76 12.43 1.30 7.82
CA ILE A 76 13.56 1.71 6.95
C ILE A 76 13.16 1.64 5.47
N ILE A 77 12.52 0.56 5.03
CA ILE A 77 12.05 0.40 3.64
C ILE A 77 11.00 1.47 3.31
N THR A 78 10.05 1.71 4.21
CA THR A 78 8.97 2.68 3.97
C THR A 78 9.52 4.09 3.88
N VAL A 79 10.27 4.53 4.87
CA VAL A 79 10.83 5.90 4.89
C VAL A 79 11.85 6.10 3.77
N GLY A 80 12.84 5.20 3.68
CA GLY A 80 13.89 5.28 2.67
C GLY A 80 13.33 5.12 1.26
N GLY A 81 12.42 4.18 1.02
CA GLY A 81 11.75 3.97 -0.26
C GLY A 81 10.90 5.16 -0.67
N THR A 82 10.17 5.77 0.26
CA THR A 82 9.36 6.96 -0.01
C THR A 82 10.23 8.16 -0.39
N ILE A 83 11.28 8.43 0.37
CA ILE A 83 12.21 9.54 0.07
C ILE A 83 12.86 9.33 -1.29
N ASN A 84 13.35 8.11 -1.56
CA ASN A 84 13.96 7.75 -2.84
C ASN A 84 12.96 7.93 -4.00
N SER A 85 11.74 7.42 -3.85
CA SER A 85 10.69 7.52 -4.87
C SER A 85 10.28 8.97 -5.13
N LEU A 86 10.08 9.78 -4.10
CA LEU A 86 9.75 11.20 -4.25
C LEU A 86 10.88 11.96 -4.95
N PHE A 87 12.13 11.73 -4.55
CA PHE A 87 13.29 12.40 -5.15
C PHE A 87 13.38 12.15 -6.66
N TRP A 88 13.35 10.89 -7.08
CA TRP A 88 13.43 10.55 -8.49
C TRP A 88 12.18 10.93 -9.28
N THR A 89 10.99 10.78 -8.69
CA THR A 89 9.74 11.18 -9.34
C THR A 89 9.70 12.69 -9.57
N MET A 90 10.20 13.51 -8.64
CA MET A 90 10.29 14.96 -8.83
C MET A 90 11.26 15.33 -9.94
N ILE A 91 12.47 14.75 -9.96
CA ILE A 91 13.47 15.04 -10.99
C ILE A 91 12.95 14.66 -12.37
N VAL A 92 12.49 13.41 -12.52
CA VAL A 92 11.99 12.91 -13.81
C VAL A 92 10.70 13.62 -14.21
N GLY A 93 9.79 13.88 -13.27
CA GLY A 93 8.55 14.63 -13.50
C GLY A 93 8.81 16.05 -14.00
N TYR A 94 9.77 16.75 -13.39
CA TYR A 94 10.20 18.06 -13.89
C TYR A 94 10.84 17.97 -15.28
N PHE A 95 11.69 16.97 -15.53
CA PHE A 95 12.30 16.77 -16.84
C PHE A 95 11.24 16.54 -17.93
N VAL A 96 10.31 15.59 -17.70
CA VAL A 96 9.28 15.26 -18.71
C VAL A 96 8.19 16.33 -18.85
N SER A 97 8.09 17.31 -17.94
CA SER A 97 7.20 18.46 -18.06
C SER A 97 7.69 19.51 -19.04
N LYS A 98 8.98 19.48 -19.41
CA LYS A 98 9.56 20.45 -20.37
C LYS A 98 9.08 20.17 -21.78
N ARG A 99 8.39 21.13 -22.40
CA ARG A 99 7.88 21.03 -23.77
C ARG A 99 8.99 21.33 -24.78
N GLY A 100 8.85 20.78 -25.98
CA GLY A 100 9.73 21.09 -27.13
C GLY A 100 10.97 20.20 -27.25
N LEU A 101 11.23 19.29 -26.34
CA LEU A 101 12.32 18.33 -26.44
C LEU A 101 11.78 16.95 -26.84
N ALA A 102 12.24 16.39 -27.94
CA ALA A 102 11.84 15.04 -28.38
C ALA A 102 12.18 13.96 -27.34
N LEU A 103 13.27 14.16 -26.59
CA LEU A 103 13.72 13.25 -25.55
C LEU A 103 12.73 13.17 -24.38
N THR A 104 12.11 14.27 -23.99
CA THR A 104 11.11 14.27 -22.90
C THR A 104 9.87 13.47 -23.28
N ALA A 105 9.41 13.60 -24.52
CA ALA A 105 8.29 12.83 -25.05
C ALA A 105 8.63 11.33 -25.11
N LEU A 106 9.83 10.97 -25.58
CA LEU A 106 10.29 9.58 -25.61
C LEU A 106 10.34 8.96 -24.21
N VAL A 107 10.99 9.62 -23.27
CA VAL A 107 11.10 9.14 -21.88
C VAL A 107 9.72 8.98 -21.25
N PHE A 108 8.83 9.96 -21.42
CA PHE A 108 7.48 9.88 -20.89
C PHE A 108 6.68 8.72 -21.51
N SER A 109 6.81 8.50 -22.84
CA SER A 109 6.17 7.38 -23.52
C SER A 109 6.64 6.02 -23.01
N LEU A 110 7.93 5.87 -22.70
CA LEU A 110 8.47 4.65 -22.10
C LEU A 110 7.81 4.37 -20.73
N PHE A 111 7.66 5.40 -19.88
CA PHE A 111 6.95 5.24 -18.62
C PHE A 111 5.46 4.91 -18.81
N LEU A 112 4.80 5.47 -19.84
CA LEU A 112 3.42 5.09 -20.16
C LEU A 112 3.31 3.62 -20.61
N VAL A 113 4.25 3.14 -21.39
CA VAL A 113 4.29 1.71 -21.78
C VAL A 113 4.41 0.83 -20.54
N THR A 114 5.31 1.15 -19.60
CA THR A 114 5.46 0.38 -18.35
C THR A 114 4.25 0.50 -17.41
N PHE A 115 3.43 1.52 -17.57
CA PHE A 115 2.18 1.66 -16.81
C PHE A 115 1.12 0.65 -17.25
N PHE A 116 1.04 0.36 -18.55
CA PHE A 116 0.06 -0.57 -19.11
C PHE A 116 0.57 -2.01 -19.22
N PHE A 117 1.88 -2.19 -19.30
CA PHE A 117 2.52 -3.49 -19.51
C PHE A 117 3.48 -3.80 -18.34
N ASP A 118 3.02 -4.64 -17.43
CA ASP A 118 3.88 -5.20 -16.37
C ASP A 118 4.48 -6.52 -16.85
N GLY A 119 5.77 -6.68 -16.67
CA GLY A 119 6.47 -7.93 -16.97
C GLY A 119 6.06 -9.10 -16.08
N GLY A 120 5.42 -8.81 -14.96
CA GLY A 120 5.01 -9.80 -13.97
C GLY A 120 6.12 -10.25 -13.02
N LEU A 121 5.78 -11.18 -12.14
CA LEU A 121 6.64 -11.60 -11.04
C LEU A 121 7.95 -12.26 -11.51
N ILE A 122 7.88 -13.12 -12.52
CA ILE A 122 9.04 -13.93 -12.97
C ILE A 122 10.13 -13.06 -13.61
N PRO A 123 9.86 -12.19 -14.60
CA PRO A 123 10.85 -11.27 -15.13
C PRO A 123 11.44 -10.32 -14.08
N ASN A 124 10.63 -9.80 -13.17
CA ASN A 124 11.10 -8.95 -12.08
C ASN A 124 12.08 -9.70 -11.15
N PHE A 125 11.79 -10.94 -10.81
CA PHE A 125 12.68 -11.77 -10.00
C PHE A 125 14.01 -12.04 -10.71
N ILE A 126 13.97 -12.37 -12.01
CA ILE A 126 15.17 -12.61 -12.82
C ILE A 126 16.04 -11.34 -12.86
N LEU A 127 15.44 -10.18 -13.08
CA LEU A 127 16.13 -8.88 -13.10
C LEU A 127 16.81 -8.59 -11.76
N ILE A 128 16.10 -8.73 -10.63
CA ILE A 128 16.65 -8.52 -9.28
C ILE A 128 17.84 -9.46 -9.03
N ARG A 129 17.72 -10.71 -9.47
CA ARG A 129 18.81 -11.70 -9.35
C ARG A 129 20.03 -11.34 -10.20
N GLN A 130 19.82 -10.89 -11.44
CA GLN A 130 20.91 -10.50 -12.35
C GLN A 130 21.63 -9.24 -11.87
N LEU A 131 20.90 -8.32 -11.23
CA LEU A 131 21.46 -7.12 -10.60
C LEU A 131 22.21 -7.40 -9.30
N GLY A 132 22.26 -8.67 -8.83
CA GLY A 132 22.92 -9.04 -7.58
C GLY A 132 22.22 -8.54 -6.32
N LEU A 133 20.98 -8.08 -6.42
CA LEU A 133 20.21 -7.48 -5.32
C LEU A 133 19.49 -8.52 -4.44
N ARG A 134 19.71 -9.81 -4.67
CA ARG A 134 19.12 -10.88 -3.85
C ARG A 134 19.52 -10.70 -2.38
N ASN A 135 18.55 -10.78 -1.48
CA ASN A 135 18.69 -10.56 -0.03
C ASN A 135 19.14 -9.13 0.37
N SER A 136 18.92 -8.13 -0.51
CA SER A 136 19.15 -6.72 -0.23
C SER A 136 17.83 -5.98 -0.05
N LEU A 137 17.79 -4.97 0.85
CA LEU A 137 16.65 -4.05 0.96
C LEU A 137 16.43 -3.26 -0.34
N LEU A 138 17.48 -3.09 -1.14
CA LEU A 138 17.41 -2.45 -2.45
C LEU A 138 16.55 -3.23 -3.46
N ALA A 139 16.43 -4.55 -3.29
CA ALA A 139 15.55 -5.37 -4.13
C ALA A 139 14.09 -4.96 -4.05
N VAL A 140 13.67 -4.41 -2.91
CA VAL A 140 12.28 -3.97 -2.67
C VAL A 140 12.09 -2.49 -3.02
N THR A 141 13.14 -1.69 -3.01
CA THR A 141 13.04 -0.23 -3.23
C THR A 141 13.35 0.19 -4.67
N ILE A 142 14.37 -0.41 -5.32
CA ILE A 142 14.83 0.00 -6.66
C ILE A 142 13.76 -0.21 -7.75
N PRO A 143 13.09 -1.38 -7.86
CA PRO A 143 12.10 -1.59 -8.91
C PRO A 143 10.90 -0.65 -8.83
N PHE A 144 10.60 -0.14 -7.64
CA PHE A 144 9.47 0.74 -7.36
C PHE A 144 9.87 2.21 -7.15
N THR A 145 11.10 2.58 -7.56
CA THR A 145 11.63 3.94 -7.38
C THR A 145 10.77 4.98 -8.09
N ILE A 146 10.30 4.71 -9.30
CA ILE A 146 9.43 5.62 -10.04
C ILE A 146 8.14 4.87 -10.40
N ASN A 147 7.04 5.29 -9.78
CA ASN A 147 5.72 4.82 -10.17
C ASN A 147 5.18 5.70 -11.29
N PRO A 148 4.80 5.14 -12.46
CA PRO A 148 4.33 5.92 -13.60
C PRO A 148 3.09 6.78 -13.29
N PHE A 149 2.20 6.32 -12.43
CA PHE A 149 1.03 7.10 -12.01
C PHE A 149 1.43 8.39 -11.29
N PHE A 150 2.33 8.31 -10.31
CA PHE A 150 2.83 9.50 -9.61
C PHE A 150 3.68 10.38 -10.52
N LEU A 151 4.38 9.80 -11.50
CA LEU A 151 5.10 10.57 -12.51
C LEU A 151 4.15 11.42 -13.37
N ILE A 152 3.01 10.86 -13.80
CA ILE A 152 1.98 11.60 -14.55
C ILE A 152 1.43 12.76 -13.71
N LEU A 153 1.12 12.52 -12.44
CA LEU A 153 0.64 13.58 -11.54
C LEU A 153 1.67 14.69 -11.39
N MET A 154 2.93 14.34 -11.16
CA MET A 154 4.02 15.30 -10.98
C MET A 154 4.29 16.10 -12.26
N LYS A 155 4.29 15.43 -13.43
CA LYS A 155 4.40 16.08 -14.74
C LYS A 155 3.30 17.13 -14.92
N ASN A 156 2.03 16.75 -14.68
CA ASN A 156 0.89 17.66 -14.83
C ASN A 156 0.98 18.84 -13.86
N TYR A 157 1.41 18.61 -12.63
CA TYR A 157 1.63 19.68 -11.66
C TYR A 157 2.67 20.69 -12.16
N PHE A 158 3.82 20.25 -12.65
CA PHE A 158 4.84 21.13 -13.17
C PHE A 158 4.41 21.83 -14.47
N GLU A 159 3.66 21.17 -15.35
CA GLU A 159 3.16 21.80 -16.59
C GLU A 159 2.17 22.94 -16.29
N HIS A 160 1.32 22.81 -15.26
CA HIS A 160 0.42 23.89 -14.88
C HIS A 160 1.17 25.08 -14.27
N ARG A 161 2.13 24.81 -13.38
CA ARG A 161 2.91 25.88 -12.74
C ARG A 161 3.83 26.62 -13.67
N THR A 162 4.39 25.99 -14.68
CA THR A 162 5.27 26.66 -15.68
C THR A 162 4.52 27.45 -16.74
N LYS A 163 3.19 27.38 -16.80
CA LYS A 163 2.38 28.25 -17.66
C LYS A 163 2.11 29.63 -17.05
N ASP A 164 2.25 29.74 -15.73
CA ASP A 164 1.96 30.96 -14.97
C ASP A 164 3.22 31.85 -14.77
N VAL A 165 4.35 31.48 -15.36
CA VAL A 165 5.64 32.19 -15.38
C VAL A 165 6.08 32.46 -16.81
#